data_fc79690537c4ab370392cf9af3166aa9
#
_entry.id   fc79690537c4ab370392cf9af3166aa9
#
_cell.length_a   1.000
_cell.length_b   1.000
_cell.length_c   1.000
_cell.angle_alpha   90.00
_cell.angle_beta   90.00
_cell.angle_gamma   90.00
#
_symmetry.space_group_name_H-M   'P 1'
#
loop_
_entity.id
_entity.type
_entity.pdbx_description
1 polymer ?
#
loop_
_entity_poly.entity_id
_entity_poly.type
_entity_poly.pdbx_seq_one_letter_code
_entity_poly.pdbx_strand_id
1 'polypeptide(L)'
;MAYTYKYPRPAVTADCVVMTREAAPRVLLIQRGNEPFKGCWAFPGGFMEMDETLEQCAVRELKEETGMEVTEDDIFAFGTFSAVDRDPRGR
;
A
#
# COMPACT_ATOMS: atom_id res chain seq x y z
N MET A 1 2.94 18.45 3.65
CA MET A 1 2.85 19.52 2.65
C MET A 1 1.51 19.47 1.94
N ALA A 2 0.89 20.61 1.75
CA ALA A 2 -0.38 20.69 1.04
C ALA A 2 -0.15 21.08 -0.41
N TYR A 3 -0.92 20.48 -1.31
CA TYR A 3 -0.88 20.77 -2.73
C TYR A 3 -2.24 21.30 -3.17
N THR A 4 -2.23 22.27 -4.07
CA THR A 4 -3.44 22.82 -4.68
C THR A 4 -3.44 22.50 -6.17
N TYR A 5 -4.53 21.90 -6.63
CA TYR A 5 -4.64 21.46 -8.02
C TYR A 5 -5.78 22.18 -8.72
N LYS A 6 -5.60 22.43 -10.01
CA LYS A 6 -6.64 23.01 -10.86
C LYS A 6 -7.85 22.07 -11.01
N TYR A 7 -7.58 20.77 -11.03
CA TYR A 7 -8.61 19.74 -11.16
C TYR A 7 -8.50 18.74 -10.02
N PRO A 8 -9.64 18.14 -9.59
CA PRO A 8 -9.60 17.05 -8.62
C PRO A 8 -8.71 15.91 -9.12
N ARG A 9 -8.00 15.29 -8.20
CA ARG A 9 -7.11 14.15 -8.50
C ARG A 9 -7.41 12.98 -7.57
N PRO A 10 -7.41 11.75 -8.10
CA PRO A 10 -7.51 10.58 -7.24
C PRO A 10 -6.25 10.40 -6.41
N ALA A 11 -6.40 9.80 -5.24
CA ALA A 11 -5.25 9.32 -4.49
C ALA A 11 -4.91 7.91 -4.95
N VAL A 12 -3.63 7.56 -4.90
CA VAL A 12 -3.13 6.25 -5.32
C VAL A 12 -2.47 5.58 -4.14
N THR A 13 -2.76 4.29 -3.92
CA THR A 13 -2.12 3.50 -2.89
C THR A 13 -1.38 2.32 -3.50
N ALA A 14 -0.36 1.85 -2.80
CA ALA A 14 0.31 0.60 -3.10
C ALA A 14 0.14 -0.34 -1.91
N ASP A 15 -0.30 -1.56 -2.17
CA ASP A 15 -0.42 -2.59 -1.16
C ASP A 15 0.55 -3.73 -1.50
N CYS A 16 1.24 -4.24 -0.49
CA CYS A 16 2.24 -5.29 -0.67
C CYS A 16 1.68 -6.65 -0.30
N VAL A 17 1.80 -7.60 -1.21
CA VAL A 17 1.52 -9.00 -0.90
C VAL A 17 2.86 -9.69 -0.69
N VAL A 18 3.21 -9.92 0.57
CA VAL A 18 4.46 -10.55 0.96
C VAL A 18 4.16 -11.98 1.36
N MET A 19 4.79 -12.93 0.68
CA MET A 19 4.52 -14.36 0.88
C MET A 19 5.79 -15.10 1.27
N THR A 20 5.63 -16.12 2.10
CA THR A 20 6.71 -17.04 2.42
C THR A 20 6.97 -18.00 1.25
N ARG A 21 8.19 -18.52 1.16
CA ARG A 21 8.58 -19.53 0.15
C ARG A 21 8.42 -20.92 0.72
N GLU A 22 7.19 -21.30 1.00
CA GLU A 22 6.84 -22.60 1.56
C GLU A 22 5.86 -23.31 0.64
N ALA A 23 5.70 -24.62 0.78
CA ALA A 23 4.72 -25.39 0.01
C ALA A 23 3.30 -24.89 0.25
N ALA A 24 2.99 -24.49 1.49
CA ALA A 24 1.76 -23.81 1.84
C ALA A 24 2.12 -22.36 2.26
N PRO A 25 2.21 -21.42 1.30
CA PRO A 25 2.71 -20.08 1.62
C PRO A 25 1.80 -19.33 2.59
N ARG A 26 2.45 -18.52 3.44
CA ARG A 26 1.74 -17.60 4.34
C ARG A 26 1.93 -16.18 3.84
N VAL A 27 0.92 -15.34 4.07
CA VAL A 27 0.97 -13.92 3.71
C VAL A 27 1.20 -13.07 4.95
N LEU A 28 1.95 -11.99 4.78
CA LEU A 28 2.16 -11.01 5.84
C LEU A 28 0.99 -10.04 5.88
N LEU A 29 0.35 -9.93 7.02
CA LEU A 29 -0.71 -8.96 7.26
C LEU A 29 -0.35 -8.10 8.47
N ILE A 30 -0.83 -6.86 8.46
CA ILE A 30 -0.74 -5.96 9.60
C ILE A 30 -2.12 -5.72 10.16
N GLN A 31 -2.19 -5.38 11.43
CA GLN A 31 -3.44 -4.99 12.06
C GLN A 31 -3.57 -3.48 12.03
N ARG A 32 -4.69 -2.98 11.52
CA ARG A 32 -4.91 -1.54 11.41
C ARG A 32 -5.03 -0.91 12.80
N GLY A 33 -4.31 0.19 13.01
CA GLY A 33 -4.33 0.96 14.24
C GLY A 33 -5.30 2.14 14.23
N ASN A 34 -5.87 2.47 13.07
CA ASN A 34 -6.72 3.65 12.88
C ASN A 34 -7.98 3.30 12.11
N GLU A 35 -9.02 4.13 12.29
CA GLU A 35 -10.21 4.04 11.45
C GLU A 35 -9.90 4.49 10.03
N PRO A 36 -10.61 4.01 9.00
CA PRO A 36 -11.65 2.99 9.06
C PRO A 36 -11.07 1.58 9.30
N PHE A 37 -11.91 0.69 9.81
CA PHE A 37 -11.57 -0.72 10.03
C PHE A 37 -10.43 -0.94 11.04
N LYS A 38 -10.37 -0.10 12.09
CA LYS A 38 -9.43 -0.29 13.17
C LYS A 38 -9.55 -1.70 13.74
N GLY A 39 -8.41 -2.36 13.94
CA GLY A 39 -8.35 -3.73 14.45
C GLY A 39 -8.44 -4.81 13.37
N CYS A 40 -8.83 -4.47 12.14
CA CYS A 40 -8.85 -5.42 11.03
C CYS A 40 -7.45 -5.66 10.48
N TRP A 41 -7.28 -6.82 9.85
CA TRP A 41 -6.02 -7.19 9.21
C TRP A 41 -6.00 -6.69 7.77
N ALA A 42 -4.84 -6.24 7.33
CA ALA A 42 -4.67 -5.70 5.98
C ALA A 42 -3.27 -5.98 5.46
N PHE A 43 -3.10 -5.92 4.14
CA PHE A 43 -1.77 -5.94 3.54
C PHE A 43 -1.01 -4.67 3.92
N PRO A 44 0.31 -4.75 4.15
CA PRO A 44 1.12 -3.55 4.30
C PRO A 44 1.00 -2.66 3.07
N GLY A 45 0.91 -1.35 3.27
CA GLY A 45 0.80 -0.42 2.16
C GLY A 45 0.28 0.93 2.60
N GLY A 46 0.14 1.84 1.65
CA GLY A 46 -0.35 3.17 1.94
C GLY A 46 -0.39 4.05 0.72
N PHE A 47 -0.60 5.33 0.97
CA PHE A 47 -0.74 6.34 -0.08
C PHE A 47 0.60 6.71 -0.70
N MET A 48 0.61 6.76 -2.03
CA MET A 48 1.77 7.25 -2.79
C MET A 48 1.94 8.74 -2.57
N GLU A 49 3.18 9.16 -2.33
CA GLU A 49 3.53 10.56 -2.24
C GLU A 49 3.81 11.14 -3.63
N MET A 50 3.82 12.47 -3.74
CA MET A 50 3.93 13.16 -5.04
C MET A 50 5.26 12.93 -5.75
N ASP A 51 6.31 12.63 -5.01
CA ASP A 51 7.66 12.51 -5.52
C ASP A 51 8.18 11.07 -5.55
N GLU A 52 7.29 10.09 -5.48
CA GLU A 52 7.70 8.68 -5.49
C GLU A 52 6.92 7.88 -6.53
N THR A 53 7.54 6.80 -7.00
CA THR A 53 6.86 5.80 -7.83
C THR A 53 6.05 4.84 -6.94
N LEU A 54 5.20 4.02 -7.55
CA LEU A 54 4.47 2.99 -6.80
C LEU A 54 5.42 1.99 -6.14
N GLU A 55 6.49 1.63 -6.82
CA GLU A 55 7.51 0.73 -6.28
C GLU A 55 8.20 1.35 -5.08
N GLN A 56 8.55 2.63 -5.16
CA GLN A 56 9.14 3.37 -4.04
C GLN A 56 8.17 3.49 -2.86
N CYS A 57 6.89 3.72 -3.16
CA CYS A 57 5.83 3.74 -2.15
C CYS A 57 5.75 2.41 -1.42
N ALA A 58 5.74 1.30 -2.16
CA ALA A 58 5.66 -0.03 -1.58
C ALA A 58 6.85 -0.32 -0.67
N VAL A 59 8.06 0.00 -1.13
CA VAL A 59 9.30 -0.18 -0.33
C VAL A 59 9.23 0.63 0.97
N ARG A 60 8.85 1.89 0.86
CA ARG A 60 8.77 2.79 2.02
C ARG A 60 7.73 2.34 3.03
N GLU A 61 6.52 2.06 2.56
CA GLU A 61 5.42 1.66 3.45
C GLU A 61 5.71 0.31 4.13
N LEU A 62 6.29 -0.63 3.40
CA LEU A 62 6.65 -1.93 3.96
C LEU A 62 7.66 -1.77 5.10
N LYS A 63 8.66 -0.92 4.92
CA LYS A 63 9.65 -0.64 5.95
C LYS A 63 9.05 0.07 7.16
N GLU A 64 8.22 1.08 6.92
CA GLU A 64 7.57 1.84 8.00
C GLU A 64 6.66 0.96 8.84
N GLU A 65 5.90 0.06 8.22
CA GLU A 65 4.89 -0.71 8.92
C GLU A 65 5.42 -2.03 9.51
N THR A 66 6.43 -2.63 8.90
CA THR A 66 6.93 -3.95 9.31
C THR A 66 8.41 -3.99 9.69
N GLY A 67 9.18 -2.96 9.32
CA GLY A 67 10.63 -2.95 9.47
C GLY A 67 11.35 -3.76 8.39
N MET A 68 10.64 -4.40 7.48
CA MET A 68 11.26 -5.19 6.43
C MET A 68 11.89 -4.30 5.36
N GLU A 69 13.14 -4.54 5.05
CA GLU A 69 13.87 -3.79 4.04
C GLU A 69 13.97 -4.60 2.75
N VAL A 70 13.41 -4.05 1.68
CA VAL A 70 13.47 -4.62 0.34
C VAL A 70 13.91 -3.53 -0.64
N THR A 71 14.28 -3.91 -1.85
CA THR A 71 14.59 -2.97 -2.91
C THR A 71 13.48 -2.99 -3.96
N GLU A 72 13.47 -2.00 -4.85
CA GLU A 72 12.50 -1.96 -5.94
C GLU A 72 12.59 -3.20 -6.84
N ASP A 73 13.78 -3.79 -6.96
CA ASP A 73 13.98 -4.99 -7.76
C ASP A 73 13.32 -6.24 -7.16
N ASP A 74 12.98 -6.20 -5.88
CA ASP A 74 12.29 -7.31 -5.21
C ASP A 74 10.79 -7.26 -5.42
N ILE A 75 10.28 -6.22 -6.07
CA ILE A 75 8.85 -5.94 -6.18
C ILE A 75 8.42 -5.96 -7.63
N PHE A 76 7.27 -6.58 -7.89
CA PHE A 76 6.61 -6.45 -9.19
C PHE A 76 5.11 -6.27 -8.99
N ALA A 77 4.50 -5.45 -9.85
CA ALA A 77 3.05 -5.23 -9.83
C ALA A 77 2.34 -6.43 -10.44
N PHE A 78 1.28 -6.91 -9.80
CA PHE A 78 0.50 -8.00 -10.35
C PHE A 78 -0.97 -7.66 -10.52
N GLY A 79 -1.43 -6.52 -10.06
CA GLY A 79 -2.82 -6.12 -10.22
C GLY A 79 -3.06 -4.66 -9.90
N THR A 80 -4.12 -4.12 -10.49
CA THR A 80 -4.58 -2.75 -10.25
C THR A 80 -6.08 -2.78 -10.04
N PHE A 81 -6.54 -2.07 -9.01
CA PHE A 81 -7.95 -2.03 -8.64
C PHE A 81 -8.42 -0.58 -8.65
N SER A 82 -9.38 -0.26 -9.50
CA SER A 82 -9.76 1.13 -9.77
C SER A 82 -11.27 1.37 -9.76
N ALA A 83 -12.06 0.43 -9.25
CA ALA A 83 -13.50 0.62 -9.17
C ALA A 83 -13.83 1.86 -8.35
N VAL A 84 -14.81 2.65 -8.82
CA VAL A 84 -15.27 3.83 -8.09
C VAL A 84 -15.84 3.39 -6.75
N ASP A 85 -15.52 4.14 -5.70
CA ASP A 85 -15.96 3.88 -4.32
C ASP A 85 -15.51 2.54 -3.73
N ARG A 86 -14.50 1.89 -4.31
CA ARG A 86 -13.98 0.65 -3.75
C ARG A 86 -13.30 0.83 -2.39
N ASP A 87 -12.84 2.05 -2.11
CA ASP A 87 -12.14 2.38 -0.87
C ASP A 87 -12.95 3.42 -0.09
N PRO A 88 -13.40 3.10 1.13
CA PRO A 88 -14.20 4.04 1.93
C PRO A 88 -13.45 5.30 2.36
N ARG A 89 -12.14 5.37 2.14
CA ARG A 89 -11.35 6.56 2.44
C ARG A 89 -11.49 7.66 1.38
N GLY A 90 -12.35 7.47 0.37
CA GLY A 90 -12.71 8.52 -0.58
C GLY A 90 -11.75 8.68 -1.76
N ARG A 91 -11.31 7.59 -2.33
CA ARG A 91 -10.43 7.63 -3.50
C ARG A 91 -11.11 7.12 -4.73
#